data_51a293adb38b9b16bc5a015fe9897c5c
#
_entry.id   51a293adb38b9b16bc5a015fe9897c5c
#
_cell.length_a   1.000
_cell.length_b   1.000
_cell.length_c   1.000
_cell.angle_alpha   90.00
_cell.angle_beta   90.00
_cell.angle_gamma   90.00
#
_symmetry.space_group_name_H-M   'P 1'
#
loop_
_entity.id
_entity.type
_entity.pdbx_description
1 polymer ?
#
loop_
_entity_poly.entity_id
_entity_poly.type
_entity_poly.pdbx_seq_one_letter_code
_entity_poly.pdbx_strand_id
1 'polypeptide(L)'
;IYNIGPYQNRDQYLKKNHQIIESMEQLVREILSVSKLEQHTFKLKVEEVNPSKLIGTITKYLEFFASQKSIEIIKEFDSDLSIYTDCALLEKACKNIIHNAVMYSPHNEKVYIKLRENSKQDQIEMKIINTGINIKDEDIQQIFKPFYRIEKSRNRNTGGSGLGLYIVKQILETLDIKYSIKNMEHSVQFCMSIPLSKHKNK
;
A
#
# COMPACT_ATOMS: atom_id res chain seq x y z
N ILE A 1 2.80 43.79 16.11
CA ILE A 1 2.60 43.54 17.54
C ILE A 1 2.36 42.05 17.69
N TYR A 2 3.13 41.17 18.19
CA TYR A 2 2.94 39.77 18.52
C TYR A 2 4.02 38.81 17.92
N ASN A 3 5.28 39.22 18.01
CA ASN A 3 6.41 38.29 17.81
C ASN A 3 7.17 38.15 19.14
N ILE A 4 6.45 37.97 20.24
CA ILE A 4 7.01 37.91 21.61
C ILE A 4 6.74 36.49 22.17
N GLY A 5 7.78 35.81 22.60
CA GLY A 5 7.69 34.49 23.23
C GLY A 5 7.96 33.32 22.26
N PRO A 6 7.58 32.08 22.63
CA PRO A 6 7.87 30.87 21.84
C PRO A 6 7.22 30.83 20.45
N TYR A 7 6.45 31.84 20.07
CA TYR A 7 5.74 31.97 18.81
C TYR A 7 6.41 32.91 17.79
N GLN A 8 7.73 33.08 17.89
CA GLN A 8 8.50 33.97 16.98
C GLN A 8 8.43 33.60 15.51
N ASN A 9 7.87 32.42 15.14
CA ASN A 9 7.73 32.00 13.75
C ASN A 9 6.29 31.52 13.46
N ARG A 10 5.33 32.47 13.50
CA ARG A 10 3.89 32.21 13.29
C ARG A 10 3.60 31.40 12.04
N ASP A 11 4.28 31.71 10.92
CA ASP A 11 4.02 31.04 9.65
C ASP A 11 4.48 29.58 9.68
N GLN A 12 5.59 29.30 10.37
CA GLN A 12 6.05 27.93 10.58
C GLN A 12 5.07 27.11 11.44
N TYR A 13 4.51 27.73 12.50
CA TYR A 13 3.49 27.09 13.33
C TYR A 13 2.19 26.85 12.58
N LEU A 14 1.73 27.82 11.79
CA LEU A 14 0.55 27.67 10.94
C LEU A 14 0.73 26.55 9.92
N LYS A 15 1.90 26.49 9.26
CA LYS A 15 2.23 25.42 8.31
C LYS A 15 2.26 24.04 8.99
N LYS A 16 2.84 23.97 10.19
CA LYS A 16 2.89 22.72 10.98
C LYS A 16 1.49 22.29 11.42
N ASN A 17 0.66 23.23 11.88
CA ASN A 17 -0.72 22.95 12.27
C ASN A 17 -1.55 22.45 11.08
N HIS A 18 -1.38 23.07 9.90
CA HIS A 18 -2.03 22.62 8.67
C HIS A 18 -1.67 21.15 8.34
N GLN A 19 -0.38 20.80 8.39
CA GLN A 19 0.07 19.43 8.18
C GLN A 19 -0.54 18.44 9.19
N ILE A 20 -0.70 18.86 10.45
CA ILE A 20 -1.34 18.02 11.48
C ILE A 20 -2.82 17.81 11.13
N ILE A 21 -3.54 18.86 10.74
CA ILE A 21 -4.96 18.78 10.36
C ILE A 21 -5.12 17.85 9.14
N GLU A 22 -4.32 18.01 8.10
CA GLU A 22 -4.34 17.12 6.92
C GLU A 22 -4.10 15.66 7.32
N SER A 23 -3.16 15.41 8.23
CA SER A 23 -2.87 14.05 8.74
C SER A 23 -4.05 13.48 9.54
N MET A 24 -4.74 14.32 10.33
CA MET A 24 -5.95 13.91 11.07
C MET A 24 -7.11 13.59 10.11
N GLU A 25 -7.34 14.42 9.10
CA GLU A 25 -8.36 14.16 8.09
C GLU A 25 -8.09 12.85 7.34
N GLN A 26 -6.82 12.58 7.00
CA GLN A 26 -6.44 11.33 6.36
C GLN A 26 -6.73 10.13 7.27
N LEU A 27 -6.38 10.21 8.56
CA LEU A 27 -6.71 9.18 9.56
C LEU A 27 -8.20 8.90 9.65
N VAL A 28 -9.03 9.96 9.73
CA VAL A 28 -10.48 9.81 9.78
C VAL A 28 -11.01 9.11 8.52
N ARG A 29 -10.53 9.50 7.34
CA ARG A 29 -10.90 8.83 6.07
C ARG A 29 -10.49 7.36 6.07
N GLU A 30 -9.33 7.01 6.60
CA GLU A 30 -8.84 5.64 6.73
C GLU A 30 -9.72 4.81 7.66
N ILE A 31 -10.06 5.32 8.84
CA ILE A 31 -10.94 4.65 9.81
C ILE A 31 -12.34 4.44 9.21
N LEU A 32 -12.93 5.46 8.60
CA LEU A 32 -14.24 5.35 7.96
C LEU A 32 -14.24 4.32 6.81
N SER A 33 -13.13 4.21 6.08
CA SER A 33 -13.02 3.21 5.02
C SER A 33 -12.97 1.78 5.55
N VAL A 34 -12.29 1.56 6.67
CA VAL A 34 -12.28 0.26 7.36
C VAL A 34 -13.68 -0.09 7.87
N SER A 35 -14.30 0.84 8.59
CA SER A 35 -15.66 0.66 9.12
C SER A 35 -16.69 0.29 8.04
N LYS A 36 -16.55 0.87 6.83
CA LYS A 36 -17.41 0.51 5.70
C LYS A 36 -17.17 -0.92 5.22
N LEU A 37 -15.92 -1.39 5.17
CA LEU A 37 -15.57 -2.75 4.72
C LEU A 37 -16.05 -3.81 5.73
N GLU A 38 -16.08 -3.50 7.02
CA GLU A 38 -16.54 -4.38 8.08
C GLU A 38 -18.07 -4.53 8.14
N GLN A 39 -18.82 -3.70 7.42
CA GLN A 39 -20.29 -3.80 7.39
C GLN A 39 -20.73 -4.99 6.53
N HIS A 40 -21.56 -5.87 7.07
CA HIS A 40 -22.15 -7.01 6.36
C HIS A 40 -22.98 -6.64 5.12
N THR A 41 -23.34 -5.36 4.97
CA THR A 41 -24.11 -4.82 3.84
C THR A 41 -23.22 -4.28 2.70
N PHE A 42 -21.89 -4.36 2.85
CA PHE A 42 -20.99 -3.86 1.82
C PHE A 42 -21.13 -4.67 0.53
N LYS A 43 -21.44 -3.98 -0.56
CA LYS A 43 -21.61 -4.61 -1.90
C LYS A 43 -20.38 -4.28 -2.75
N LEU A 44 -19.71 -5.32 -3.22
CA LEU A 44 -18.60 -5.20 -4.19
C LEU A 44 -19.15 -4.71 -5.54
N LYS A 45 -18.45 -3.75 -6.12
CA LYS A 45 -18.66 -3.34 -7.52
C LYS A 45 -17.66 -4.09 -8.40
N VAL A 46 -18.02 -5.32 -8.75
CA VAL A 46 -17.16 -6.18 -9.58
C VAL A 46 -17.23 -5.73 -11.04
N GLU A 47 -16.06 -5.45 -11.61
CA GLU A 47 -15.90 -5.06 -13.01
C GLU A 47 -14.63 -5.71 -13.59
N GLU A 48 -14.51 -5.67 -14.92
CA GLU A 48 -13.31 -6.15 -15.59
C GLU A 48 -12.16 -5.16 -15.42
N VAL A 49 -11.03 -5.61 -14.91
CA VAL A 49 -9.86 -4.78 -14.60
C VAL A 49 -8.61 -5.36 -15.27
N ASN A 50 -7.84 -4.52 -15.94
CA ASN A 50 -6.51 -4.87 -16.40
C ASN A 50 -5.50 -4.48 -15.31
N PRO A 51 -4.90 -5.44 -14.59
CA PRO A 51 -4.01 -5.15 -13.46
C PRO A 51 -2.70 -4.48 -13.89
N SER A 52 -2.22 -4.73 -15.12
CA SER A 52 -1.00 -4.10 -15.64
C SER A 52 -1.19 -2.60 -15.85
N LYS A 53 -2.35 -2.18 -16.38
CA LYS A 53 -2.72 -0.77 -16.53
C LYS A 53 -2.90 -0.09 -15.18
N LEU A 54 -3.58 -0.76 -14.24
CA LEU A 54 -3.80 -0.27 -12.88
C LEU A 54 -2.46 0.02 -12.18
N ILE A 55 -1.54 -0.94 -12.18
CA ILE A 55 -0.22 -0.79 -11.59
C ILE A 55 0.60 0.28 -12.30
N GLY A 56 0.49 0.39 -13.64
CA GLY A 56 1.13 1.45 -14.41
C GLY A 56 0.73 2.85 -13.94
N THR A 57 -0.57 3.06 -13.67
CA THR A 57 -1.09 4.34 -13.14
C THR A 57 -0.56 4.62 -11.74
N ILE A 58 -0.58 3.62 -10.84
CA ILE A 58 -0.10 3.77 -9.47
C ILE A 58 1.40 4.09 -9.44
N THR A 59 2.21 3.38 -10.22
CA THR A 59 3.67 3.59 -10.24
C THR A 59 4.04 4.95 -10.79
N LYS A 60 3.35 5.45 -11.83
CA LYS A 60 3.56 6.79 -12.36
C LYS A 60 3.35 7.87 -11.28
N TYR A 61 2.34 7.71 -10.44
CA TYR A 61 2.12 8.63 -9.30
C TYR A 61 3.26 8.56 -8.28
N LEU A 62 3.87 7.39 -8.07
CA LEU A 62 4.92 7.20 -7.08
C LEU A 62 6.34 7.49 -7.59
N GLU A 63 6.53 7.72 -8.89
CA GLU A 63 7.84 8.02 -9.51
C GLU A 63 8.52 9.22 -8.85
N PHE A 64 7.75 10.26 -8.48
CA PHE A 64 8.30 11.42 -7.78
C PHE A 64 8.92 11.03 -6.42
N PHE A 65 8.25 10.21 -5.63
CA PHE A 65 8.77 9.78 -4.33
C PHE A 65 9.95 8.81 -4.48
N ALA A 66 9.90 7.94 -5.47
CA ALA A 66 10.98 7.02 -5.78
C ALA A 66 12.25 7.76 -6.23
N SER A 67 12.11 8.78 -7.08
CA SER A 67 13.25 9.58 -7.57
C SER A 67 13.98 10.35 -6.46
N GLN A 68 13.27 10.85 -5.44
CA GLN A 68 13.89 11.53 -4.30
C GLN A 68 14.82 10.60 -3.50
N LYS A 69 14.65 9.29 -3.60
CA LYS A 69 15.46 8.28 -2.94
C LYS A 69 16.34 7.50 -3.92
N SER A 70 16.35 7.88 -5.20
CA SER A 70 17.02 7.13 -6.27
C SER A 70 16.58 5.66 -6.32
N ILE A 71 15.30 5.40 -6.06
CA ILE A 71 14.72 4.06 -6.13
C ILE A 71 14.26 3.79 -7.56
N GLU A 72 14.69 2.67 -8.12
CA GLU A 72 14.26 2.18 -9.42
C GLU A 72 13.01 1.29 -9.28
N ILE A 73 11.90 1.66 -9.94
CA ILE A 73 10.70 0.81 -10.00
C ILE A 73 10.75 -0.02 -11.28
N ILE A 74 10.92 -1.34 -11.12
CA ILE A 74 11.03 -2.30 -12.23
C ILE A 74 9.72 -3.09 -12.35
N LYS A 75 9.10 -3.02 -13.52
CA LYS A 75 7.82 -3.68 -13.83
C LYS A 75 8.05 -4.87 -14.77
N GLU A 76 7.60 -6.05 -14.36
CA GLU A 76 7.66 -7.29 -15.14
C GLU A 76 6.23 -7.88 -15.19
N PHE A 77 5.53 -7.65 -16.29
CA PHE A 77 4.15 -8.06 -16.45
C PHE A 77 4.01 -9.03 -17.63
N ASP A 78 3.24 -10.10 -17.43
CA ASP A 78 2.73 -10.88 -18.54
C ASP A 78 1.74 -10.02 -19.34
N SER A 79 1.62 -10.26 -20.65
CA SER A 79 0.70 -9.53 -21.52
C SER A 79 -0.75 -9.94 -21.28
N ASP A 80 -1.66 -9.00 -21.56
CA ASP A 80 -3.11 -9.21 -21.69
C ASP A 80 -3.83 -9.85 -20.50
N LEU A 81 -3.35 -9.54 -19.28
CA LEU A 81 -4.02 -9.98 -18.07
C LEU A 81 -5.34 -9.23 -17.85
N SER A 82 -6.39 -9.97 -17.53
CA SER A 82 -7.71 -9.43 -17.15
C SER A 82 -8.26 -10.20 -15.95
N ILE A 83 -8.84 -9.48 -14.99
CA ILE A 83 -9.47 -10.02 -13.79
C ILE A 83 -10.83 -9.37 -13.55
N TYR A 84 -11.68 -10.03 -12.78
CA TYR A 84 -12.97 -9.47 -12.34
C TYR A 84 -12.91 -9.18 -10.85
N THR A 85 -12.93 -7.90 -10.48
CA THR A 85 -12.80 -7.47 -9.09
C THR A 85 -13.37 -6.06 -8.90
N ASP A 86 -13.42 -5.59 -7.65
CA ASP A 86 -13.68 -4.17 -7.35
C ASP A 86 -12.40 -3.37 -7.58
N CYS A 87 -12.39 -2.61 -8.69
CA CYS A 87 -11.22 -1.84 -9.13
C CYS A 87 -10.75 -0.85 -8.07
N ALA A 88 -11.67 -0.14 -7.41
CA ALA A 88 -11.33 0.89 -6.44
C ALA A 88 -10.68 0.28 -5.18
N LEU A 89 -11.17 -0.88 -4.74
CA LEU A 89 -10.57 -1.59 -3.60
C LEU A 89 -9.20 -2.15 -3.96
N LEU A 90 -9.07 -2.81 -5.12
CA LEU A 90 -7.78 -3.35 -5.56
C LEU A 90 -6.74 -2.23 -5.74
N GLU A 91 -7.14 -1.10 -6.37
CA GLU A 91 -6.27 0.07 -6.51
C GLU A 91 -5.77 0.56 -5.15
N LYS A 92 -6.68 0.70 -4.18
CA LYS A 92 -6.35 1.16 -2.84
C LYS A 92 -5.37 0.22 -2.14
N ALA A 93 -5.56 -1.10 -2.26
CA ALA A 93 -4.64 -2.09 -1.70
C ALA A 93 -3.26 -2.00 -2.37
N CYS A 94 -3.21 -2.04 -3.70
CA CYS A 94 -1.96 -1.95 -4.46
C CYS A 94 -1.21 -0.65 -4.18
N LYS A 95 -1.91 0.49 -4.13
CA LYS A 95 -1.32 1.80 -3.81
C LYS A 95 -0.65 1.79 -2.44
N ASN A 96 -1.32 1.25 -1.41
CA ASN A 96 -0.74 1.16 -0.07
C ASN A 96 0.51 0.27 -0.04
N ILE A 97 0.49 -0.89 -0.70
CA ILE A 97 1.62 -1.82 -0.70
C ILE A 97 2.81 -1.23 -1.45
N ILE A 98 2.59 -0.69 -2.66
CA ILE A 98 3.66 -0.13 -3.50
C ILE A 98 4.23 1.14 -2.85
N HIS A 99 3.37 2.00 -2.28
CA HIS A 99 3.80 3.16 -1.52
C HIS A 99 4.70 2.75 -0.34
N ASN A 100 4.30 1.74 0.44
CA ASN A 100 5.11 1.22 1.53
C ASN A 100 6.46 0.69 1.01
N ALA A 101 6.47 -0.06 -0.09
CA ALA A 101 7.71 -0.55 -0.69
C ALA A 101 8.67 0.59 -1.04
N VAL A 102 8.19 1.67 -1.65
CA VAL A 102 9.00 2.86 -1.97
C VAL A 102 9.44 3.61 -0.71
N MET A 103 8.52 3.83 0.24
CA MET A 103 8.81 4.63 1.45
C MET A 103 9.79 3.95 2.40
N TYR A 104 9.76 2.62 2.51
CA TYR A 104 10.59 1.87 3.44
C TYR A 104 11.87 1.29 2.83
N SER A 105 12.01 1.28 1.50
CA SER A 105 13.30 0.96 0.86
C SER A 105 14.34 2.04 1.18
N PRO A 106 15.60 1.66 1.44
CA PRO A 106 16.72 2.59 1.53
C PRO A 106 16.97 3.33 0.21
N HIS A 107 17.86 4.32 0.23
CA HIS A 107 18.29 5.02 -0.99
C HIS A 107 19.02 4.05 -1.94
N ASN A 108 18.92 4.30 -3.26
CA ASN A 108 19.59 3.56 -4.34
C ASN A 108 19.17 2.09 -4.46
N GLU A 109 18.01 1.73 -3.93
CA GLU A 109 17.47 0.37 -3.96
C GLU A 109 16.43 0.20 -5.09
N LYS A 110 15.89 -1.02 -5.21
CA LYS A 110 14.92 -1.37 -6.26
C LYS A 110 13.60 -1.85 -5.68
N VAL A 111 12.53 -1.51 -6.39
CA VAL A 111 11.19 -2.08 -6.13
C VAL A 111 10.74 -2.82 -7.39
N TYR A 112 10.67 -4.15 -7.30
CA TYR A 112 10.16 -4.97 -8.38
C TYR A 112 8.66 -5.17 -8.21
N ILE A 113 7.91 -5.05 -9.30
CA ILE A 113 6.49 -5.38 -9.36
C ILE A 113 6.30 -6.39 -10.49
N LYS A 114 5.94 -7.61 -10.11
CA LYS A 114 5.79 -8.72 -11.05
C LYS A 114 4.35 -9.16 -11.10
N LEU A 115 3.80 -9.29 -12.31
CA LEU A 115 2.50 -9.89 -12.58
C LEU A 115 2.70 -11.11 -13.46
N ARG A 116 2.31 -12.29 -12.97
CA ARG A 116 2.44 -13.55 -13.68
C ARG A 116 1.13 -14.31 -13.64
N GLU A 117 0.71 -14.82 -14.77
CA GLU A 117 -0.39 -15.77 -14.80
C GLU A 117 0.06 -17.14 -14.27
N ASN A 118 -0.74 -17.70 -13.38
CA ASN A 118 -0.60 -19.07 -12.93
C ASN A 118 -1.80 -19.89 -13.42
N SER A 119 -1.70 -20.35 -14.67
CA SER A 119 -2.78 -21.09 -15.34
C SER A 119 -3.15 -22.41 -14.65
N LYS A 120 -2.23 -22.99 -13.82
CA LYS A 120 -2.53 -24.20 -13.05
C LYS A 120 -3.50 -23.96 -11.90
N GLN A 121 -3.54 -22.72 -11.38
CA GLN A 121 -4.36 -22.31 -10.24
C GLN A 121 -5.46 -21.33 -10.61
N ASP A 122 -5.62 -21.02 -11.91
CA ASP A 122 -6.58 -20.05 -12.43
C ASP A 122 -6.52 -18.70 -11.69
N GLN A 123 -5.30 -18.17 -11.55
CA GLN A 123 -5.04 -16.93 -10.81
C GLN A 123 -3.88 -16.13 -11.38
N ILE A 124 -3.88 -14.82 -11.11
CA ILE A 124 -2.71 -13.97 -11.30
C ILE A 124 -1.94 -13.88 -9.99
N GLU A 125 -0.67 -14.12 -10.03
CA GLU A 125 0.25 -13.88 -8.93
C GLU A 125 0.89 -12.49 -9.09
N MET A 126 0.61 -11.60 -8.13
CA MET A 126 1.25 -10.29 -8.05
C MET A 126 2.28 -10.29 -6.93
N LYS A 127 3.53 -9.98 -7.27
CA LYS A 127 4.63 -9.85 -6.31
C LYS A 127 5.16 -8.43 -6.31
N ILE A 128 5.30 -7.85 -5.11
CA ILE A 128 5.95 -6.57 -4.89
C ILE A 128 7.14 -6.86 -3.97
N ILE A 129 8.35 -6.56 -4.46
CA ILE A 129 9.61 -6.89 -3.78
C ILE A 129 10.41 -5.60 -3.63
N ASN A 130 10.70 -5.22 -2.40
CA ASN A 130 11.58 -4.10 -2.11
C ASN A 130 12.91 -4.60 -1.56
N THR A 131 14.01 -4.16 -2.19
CA THR A 131 15.37 -4.57 -1.82
C THR A 131 15.96 -3.72 -0.71
N GLY A 132 17.08 -4.17 -0.14
CA GLY A 132 17.83 -3.44 0.89
C GLY A 132 17.20 -3.45 2.28
N ILE A 133 16.14 -4.23 2.52
CA ILE A 133 15.43 -4.27 3.80
C ILE A 133 15.03 -5.69 4.17
N ASN A 134 15.00 -5.96 5.48
CA ASN A 134 14.37 -7.13 6.08
C ASN A 134 13.50 -6.69 7.24
N ILE A 135 12.42 -7.41 7.48
CA ILE A 135 11.50 -7.24 8.61
C ILE A 135 11.81 -8.35 9.61
N LYS A 136 11.90 -8.04 10.90
CA LYS A 136 12.07 -9.08 11.91
C LYS A 136 10.86 -10.02 11.93
N ASP A 137 11.07 -11.31 12.19
CA ASP A 137 9.99 -12.31 12.18
C ASP A 137 8.88 -11.97 13.19
N GLU A 138 9.24 -11.40 14.33
CA GLU A 138 8.28 -10.90 15.33
C GLU A 138 7.39 -9.77 14.79
N ASP A 139 7.95 -8.89 13.93
CA ASP A 139 7.22 -7.78 13.32
C ASP A 139 6.31 -8.25 12.16
N ILE A 140 6.73 -9.26 11.38
CA ILE A 140 5.96 -9.79 10.25
C ILE A 140 4.54 -10.19 10.67
N GLN A 141 4.40 -10.78 11.86
CA GLN A 141 3.10 -11.17 12.41
C GLN A 141 2.26 -9.98 12.90
N GLN A 142 2.89 -8.83 13.14
CA GLN A 142 2.25 -7.67 13.75
C GLN A 142 1.92 -6.56 12.74
N ILE A 143 2.64 -6.47 11.60
CA ILE A 143 2.53 -5.35 10.65
C ILE A 143 1.13 -5.16 10.05
N PHE A 144 0.28 -6.18 10.11
CA PHE A 144 -1.12 -6.10 9.69
C PHE A 144 -2.08 -5.71 10.83
N LYS A 145 -1.59 -5.48 12.05
CA LYS A 145 -2.43 -4.94 13.14
C LYS A 145 -2.63 -3.43 12.97
N PRO A 146 -3.81 -2.91 13.33
CA PRO A 146 -4.05 -1.47 13.26
C PRO A 146 -3.06 -0.70 14.14
N PHE A 147 -2.58 0.44 13.64
CA PHE A 147 -1.64 1.34 14.33
C PHE A 147 -0.26 0.75 14.65
N TYR A 148 0.03 -0.46 14.17
CA TYR A 148 1.33 -1.07 14.38
C TYR A 148 2.38 -0.43 13.47
N ARG A 149 3.55 -0.13 14.04
CA ARG A 149 4.71 0.43 13.34
C ARG A 149 6.00 -0.13 13.93
N ILE A 150 6.94 -0.54 13.08
CA ILE A 150 8.27 -0.96 13.49
C ILE A 150 9.01 0.26 14.05
N GLU A 151 9.70 0.14 15.21
CA GLU A 151 10.28 1.27 15.97
C GLU A 151 11.20 2.19 15.14
N LYS A 152 12.00 1.61 14.24
CA LYS A 152 12.88 2.38 13.34
C LYS A 152 12.12 3.31 12.37
N SER A 153 10.84 3.03 12.13
CA SER A 153 9.97 3.83 11.26
C SER A 153 9.17 4.91 12.01
N ARG A 154 9.29 4.99 13.34
CA ARG A 154 8.64 6.03 14.17
C ARG A 154 9.17 7.44 13.92
N ASN A 155 10.15 7.59 13.02
CA ASN A 155 10.61 8.92 12.63
C ASN A 155 9.42 9.70 12.08
N ARG A 156 9.04 10.80 12.75
CA ARG A 156 7.86 11.64 12.42
C ARG A 156 7.85 12.15 10.97
N ASN A 157 8.99 12.11 10.31
CA ASN A 157 9.16 12.55 8.92
C ASN A 157 8.58 11.56 7.88
N THR A 158 8.30 10.29 8.25
CA THR A 158 7.69 9.30 7.35
C THR A 158 6.17 9.21 7.45
N GLY A 159 5.54 9.99 8.33
CA GLY A 159 4.12 10.37 8.33
C GLY A 159 3.04 9.28 8.32
N GLY A 160 3.38 7.99 8.46
CA GLY A 160 2.40 6.91 8.33
C GLY A 160 1.54 6.69 9.58
N SER A 161 0.24 6.49 9.38
CA SER A 161 -0.77 6.21 10.42
C SER A 161 -0.62 4.85 11.11
N GLY A 162 0.04 3.89 10.45
CA GLY A 162 0.04 2.48 10.85
C GLY A 162 -1.25 1.74 10.46
N LEU A 163 -2.13 2.37 9.67
CA LEU A 163 -3.36 1.75 9.16
C LEU A 163 -3.22 1.18 7.75
N GLY A 164 -2.21 1.58 6.98
CA GLY A 164 -2.08 1.23 5.57
C GLY A 164 -2.10 -0.28 5.31
N LEU A 165 -1.29 -1.09 6.01
CA LEU A 165 -1.28 -2.55 5.85
C LEU A 165 -2.52 -3.21 6.48
N TYR A 166 -3.09 -2.64 7.54
CA TYR A 166 -4.36 -3.11 8.07
C TYR A 166 -5.50 -2.93 7.04
N ILE A 167 -5.55 -1.79 6.37
CA ILE A 167 -6.50 -1.52 5.27
C ILE A 167 -6.28 -2.53 4.12
N VAL A 168 -5.03 -2.80 3.75
CA VAL A 168 -4.70 -3.82 2.75
C VAL A 168 -5.28 -5.17 3.15
N LYS A 169 -5.06 -5.61 4.39
CA LYS A 169 -5.61 -6.84 4.92
C LYS A 169 -7.14 -6.89 4.76
N GLN A 170 -7.85 -5.87 5.25
CA GLN A 170 -9.33 -5.80 5.18
C GLN A 170 -9.84 -5.86 3.73
N ILE A 171 -9.17 -5.13 2.81
CA ILE A 171 -9.52 -5.15 1.39
C ILE A 171 -9.31 -6.54 0.79
N LEU A 172 -8.14 -7.15 0.98
CA LEU A 172 -7.83 -8.44 0.38
C LEU A 172 -8.72 -9.56 0.92
N GLU A 173 -9.07 -9.52 2.22
CA GLU A 173 -10.06 -10.43 2.83
C GLU A 173 -11.45 -10.21 2.24
N THR A 174 -11.87 -8.95 2.02
CA THR A 174 -13.17 -8.61 1.39
C THR A 174 -13.23 -9.07 -0.09
N LEU A 175 -12.11 -9.03 -0.80
CA LEU A 175 -11.99 -9.47 -2.20
C LEU A 175 -11.71 -10.97 -2.34
N ASP A 176 -11.60 -11.72 -1.25
CA ASP A 176 -11.18 -13.14 -1.21
C ASP A 176 -9.83 -13.39 -1.92
N ILE A 177 -8.90 -12.45 -1.76
CA ILE A 177 -7.54 -12.51 -2.32
C ILE A 177 -6.59 -13.03 -1.24
N LYS A 178 -5.94 -14.17 -1.50
CA LYS A 178 -4.89 -14.71 -0.63
C LYS A 178 -3.62 -13.86 -0.75
N TYR A 179 -2.98 -13.62 0.38
CA TYR A 179 -1.75 -12.84 0.41
C TYR A 179 -0.75 -13.40 1.42
N SER A 180 0.50 -13.04 1.23
CA SER A 180 1.59 -13.35 2.15
C SER A 180 2.68 -12.30 2.08
N ILE A 181 3.44 -12.17 3.16
CA ILE A 181 4.67 -11.38 3.20
C ILE A 181 5.79 -12.25 3.77
N LYS A 182 6.98 -12.13 3.21
CA LYS A 182 8.16 -12.87 3.68
C LYS A 182 9.44 -12.12 3.40
N ASN A 183 10.43 -12.36 4.24
CA ASN A 183 11.81 -12.00 3.94
C ASN A 183 12.38 -12.92 2.87
N MET A 184 13.18 -12.32 2.00
CA MET A 184 14.10 -13.00 1.08
C MET A 184 15.52 -12.58 1.47
N GLU A 185 16.54 -13.07 0.78
CA GLU A 185 17.89 -12.57 0.97
C GLU A 185 17.96 -11.08 0.62
N HIS A 186 18.20 -10.22 1.63
CA HIS A 186 18.25 -8.75 1.49
C HIS A 186 17.03 -8.06 0.85
N SER A 187 15.84 -8.66 0.96
CA SER A 187 14.61 -8.05 0.44
C SER A 187 13.37 -8.55 1.17
N VAL A 188 12.28 -7.81 1.05
CA VAL A 188 10.94 -8.20 1.50
C VAL A 188 10.05 -8.40 0.31
N GLN A 189 9.36 -9.53 0.25
CA GLN A 189 8.38 -9.84 -0.78
C GLN A 189 6.97 -9.85 -0.19
N PHE A 190 6.09 -9.03 -0.75
CA PHE A 190 4.64 -9.16 -0.62
C PHE A 190 4.10 -9.89 -1.84
N CYS A 191 3.28 -10.91 -1.64
CA CYS A 191 2.65 -11.68 -2.70
C CYS A 191 1.14 -11.70 -2.49
N MET A 192 0.36 -11.53 -3.57
CA MET A 192 -1.08 -11.76 -3.59
C MET A 192 -1.47 -12.62 -4.79
N SER A 193 -2.47 -13.47 -4.59
CA SER A 193 -3.01 -14.40 -5.60
C SER A 193 -4.44 -13.98 -5.93
N ILE A 194 -4.62 -13.40 -7.11
CA ILE A 194 -5.90 -12.83 -7.56
C ILE A 194 -6.57 -13.85 -8.49
N PRO A 195 -7.77 -14.36 -8.16
CA PRO A 195 -8.48 -15.29 -9.03
C PRO A 195 -8.79 -14.69 -10.41
N LEU A 196 -8.60 -15.46 -11.49
CA LEU A 196 -8.98 -15.08 -12.85
C LEU A 196 -10.48 -15.27 -13.09
N SER A 197 -11.09 -16.25 -12.42
CA SER A 197 -12.47 -16.62 -12.65
C SER A 197 -13.45 -15.54 -12.18
N LYS A 198 -14.47 -15.30 -13.00
CA LYS A 198 -15.65 -14.52 -12.60
C LYS A 198 -16.21 -15.13 -11.32
N HIS A 199 -16.26 -14.38 -10.23
CA HIS A 199 -17.15 -14.76 -9.14
C HIS A 199 -18.55 -14.93 -9.73
N LYS A 200 -18.99 -16.17 -9.89
CA LYS A 200 -20.40 -16.44 -10.16
C LYS A 200 -21.15 -15.81 -8.99
N ASN A 201 -21.90 -14.75 -9.30
CA ASN A 201 -22.85 -14.18 -8.37
C ASN A 201 -23.71 -15.32 -7.81
N LYS A 202 -23.56 -15.56 -6.52
CA LYS A 202 -24.55 -16.28 -5.72
C LYS A 202 -25.59 -15.29 -5.25
#